data_9dcc86d5781cbf984404a0b11bf97595
#
_entry.id   9dcc86d5781cbf984404a0b11bf97595
#
_cell.length_a   1.000
_cell.length_b   1.000
_cell.length_c   1.000
_cell.angle_alpha   90.00
_cell.angle_beta   90.00
_cell.angle_gamma   90.00
#
_symmetry.space_group_name_H-M   'P 1'
#
loop_
_entity.id
_entity.type
_entity.pdbx_description
1 polymer ?
#
loop_
_entity_poly.entity_id
_entity_poly.type
_entity_poly.pdbx_seq_one_letter_code
_entity_poly.pdbx_strand_id
1 'polypeptide(L)'
;RTSTEQSADSSNVLGKSVEMLSNSIAEMRTYGEGFIIADQSPGMLDMSVIRNTNTKIILRLPDKDDRELVGSAAGLNKEQIAELSKLKRGVAAVYQNNWVEPILVQVNKCTLQEGIYNFNGKVENMNPLSIKTQVMNLMIQGRVKGKLHFSVREIENGLNYLHLSSNNCAFIEALIEEYCDTNRLEIWDKENYDKLCKKITDILGVRTRVFDYICSSIDDSLGEDALDSSYFKNISKMLKKVIDESTNFVSNDVTLEISKCIMRDMSLQKGEDSDIRVLIYQNWLCLGN
;
A
#
# COMPACT_ATOMS: atom_id res chain seq x y z
N ARG A 1 -34.77 28.84 -28.97
CA ARG A 1 -35.41 27.90 -28.03
C ARG A 1 -34.72 26.57 -28.06
N THR A 2 -33.48 26.46 -27.57
CA THR A 2 -32.77 25.17 -27.33
C THR A 2 -31.50 25.36 -26.46
N SER A 3 -31.56 26.16 -25.39
CA SER A 3 -30.40 26.37 -24.53
C SER A 3 -30.68 26.22 -23.01
N THR A 4 -31.88 25.78 -22.63
CA THR A 4 -32.27 25.70 -21.20
C THR A 4 -32.35 24.26 -20.66
N GLU A 5 -32.31 23.25 -21.53
CA GLU A 5 -32.38 21.84 -21.07
C GLU A 5 -31.04 21.19 -20.81
N GLN A 6 -29.97 21.67 -21.44
CA GLN A 6 -28.60 21.13 -21.19
C GLN A 6 -27.94 21.60 -19.89
N SER A 7 -28.41 22.70 -19.30
CA SER A 7 -27.87 23.22 -18.05
C SER A 7 -28.47 22.53 -16.79
N ALA A 8 -29.66 21.98 -16.89
CA ALA A 8 -30.33 21.30 -15.79
C ALA A 8 -29.78 19.88 -15.57
N ASP A 9 -29.37 19.19 -16.61
CA ASP A 9 -28.83 17.83 -16.51
C ASP A 9 -27.37 17.81 -16.00
N SER A 10 -26.56 18.78 -16.40
CA SER A 10 -25.17 18.91 -15.91
C SER A 10 -25.11 19.30 -14.41
N SER A 11 -26.02 20.14 -13.94
CA SER A 11 -26.12 20.50 -12.51
C SER A 11 -26.59 19.31 -11.66
N ASN A 12 -27.42 18.44 -12.19
CA ASN A 12 -27.91 17.25 -11.51
C ASN A 12 -26.83 16.13 -11.41
N VAL A 13 -25.97 16.01 -12.42
CA VAL A 13 -24.84 15.07 -12.40
C VAL A 13 -23.77 15.51 -11.42
N LEU A 14 -23.43 16.81 -11.37
CA LEU A 14 -22.48 17.37 -10.41
C LEU A 14 -23.00 17.23 -8.97
N GLY A 15 -24.28 17.52 -8.72
CA GLY A 15 -24.89 17.35 -7.40
C GLY A 15 -24.85 15.90 -6.91
N LYS A 16 -25.15 14.94 -7.79
CA LYS A 16 -25.05 13.49 -7.44
C LYS A 16 -23.61 13.05 -7.19
N SER A 17 -22.64 13.59 -7.92
CA SER A 17 -21.23 13.25 -7.71
C SER A 17 -20.71 13.77 -6.37
N VAL A 18 -21.13 14.97 -5.95
CA VAL A 18 -20.80 15.54 -4.63
C VAL A 18 -21.46 14.76 -3.51
N GLU A 19 -22.72 14.37 -3.69
CA GLU A 19 -23.44 13.52 -2.72
C GLU A 19 -22.79 12.13 -2.57
N MET A 20 -22.40 11.50 -3.68
CA MET A 20 -21.65 10.23 -3.65
C MET A 20 -20.32 10.38 -2.91
N LEU A 21 -19.56 11.44 -3.15
CA LEU A 21 -18.28 11.69 -2.46
C LEU A 21 -18.51 11.89 -0.96
N SER A 22 -19.51 12.65 -0.59
CA SER A 22 -19.87 12.90 0.82
C SER A 22 -20.26 11.61 1.55
N ASN A 23 -21.08 10.77 0.92
CA ASN A 23 -21.47 9.46 1.45
C ASN A 23 -20.27 8.53 1.54
N SER A 24 -19.39 8.53 0.53
CA SER A 24 -18.14 7.76 0.56
C SER A 24 -17.24 8.16 1.72
N ILE A 25 -17.08 9.46 2.01
CA ILE A 25 -16.29 9.96 3.16
C ILE A 25 -16.88 9.43 4.49
N ALA A 26 -18.20 9.37 4.61
CA ALA A 26 -18.85 8.87 5.81
C ALA A 26 -18.70 7.34 5.97
N GLU A 27 -18.78 6.58 4.86
CA GLU A 27 -18.70 5.13 4.84
C GLU A 27 -17.27 4.59 4.99
N MET A 28 -16.27 5.25 4.41
CA MET A 28 -14.87 4.81 4.43
C MET A 28 -14.29 4.69 5.84
N ARG A 29 -14.85 5.42 6.81
CA ARG A 29 -14.51 5.25 8.22
C ARG A 29 -14.72 3.83 8.72
N THR A 30 -15.72 3.10 8.21
CA THR A 30 -15.99 1.71 8.58
C THR A 30 -14.95 0.74 8.03
N TYR A 31 -14.26 1.13 6.97
CA TYR A 31 -13.18 0.36 6.35
C TYR A 31 -11.79 0.71 6.89
N GLY A 32 -11.71 1.62 7.87
CA GLY A 32 -10.43 2.07 8.43
C GLY A 32 -9.66 3.03 7.54
N GLU A 33 -10.29 3.56 6.48
CA GLU A 33 -9.69 4.55 5.59
C GLU A 33 -9.92 5.96 6.09
N GLY A 34 -8.93 6.84 5.88
CA GLY A 34 -8.97 8.25 6.25
C GLY A 34 -8.84 9.17 5.04
N PHE A 35 -9.59 10.29 5.06
CA PHE A 35 -9.46 11.34 4.06
C PHE A 35 -8.78 12.57 4.66
N ILE A 36 -7.83 13.14 3.95
CA ILE A 36 -7.25 14.45 4.21
C ILE A 36 -7.68 15.36 3.07
N ILE A 37 -8.43 16.41 3.42
CA ILE A 37 -8.90 17.42 2.48
C ILE A 37 -8.17 18.72 2.80
N ALA A 38 -7.37 19.22 1.87
CA ALA A 38 -6.63 20.46 2.00
C ALA A 38 -7.13 21.45 0.95
N ASP A 39 -7.69 22.57 1.41
CA ASP A 39 -8.20 23.63 0.55
C ASP A 39 -7.90 24.99 1.18
N GLN A 40 -7.76 26.02 0.35
CA GLN A 40 -7.54 27.38 0.80
C GLN A 40 -8.81 28.25 0.78
N SER A 41 -9.88 27.75 0.15
CA SER A 41 -11.19 28.43 0.02
C SER A 41 -12.32 27.50 0.44
N PRO A 42 -12.46 27.22 1.74
CA PRO A 42 -13.43 26.22 2.22
C PRO A 42 -14.88 26.53 1.87
N GLY A 43 -15.23 27.77 1.54
CA GLY A 43 -16.56 28.12 1.02
C GLY A 43 -16.90 27.52 -0.33
N MET A 44 -15.90 27.02 -1.07
CA MET A 44 -16.10 26.30 -2.32
C MET A 44 -16.33 24.80 -2.11
N LEU A 45 -16.08 24.29 -0.91
CA LEU A 45 -16.34 22.90 -0.56
C LEU A 45 -17.82 22.68 -0.23
N ASP A 46 -18.31 21.49 -0.48
CA ASP A 46 -19.63 21.09 0.00
C ASP A 46 -19.68 21.10 1.54
N MET A 47 -20.76 21.61 2.09
CA MET A 47 -20.97 21.74 3.52
C MET A 47 -20.88 20.38 4.26
N SER A 48 -21.30 19.31 3.61
CA SER A 48 -21.24 17.95 4.18
C SER A 48 -19.81 17.49 4.40
N VAL A 49 -18.87 17.87 3.53
CA VAL A 49 -17.45 17.58 3.67
C VAL A 49 -16.89 18.24 4.93
N ILE A 50 -17.22 19.51 5.14
CA ILE A 50 -16.78 20.27 6.32
C ILE A 50 -17.37 19.69 7.61
N ARG A 51 -18.64 19.27 7.57
CA ARG A 51 -19.33 18.69 8.74
C ARG A 51 -18.86 17.29 9.08
N ASN A 52 -18.57 16.46 8.08
CA ASN A 52 -18.24 15.05 8.26
C ASN A 52 -16.77 14.82 8.62
N THR A 53 -15.89 15.83 8.47
CA THR A 53 -14.49 15.71 8.92
C THR A 53 -14.39 15.79 10.43
N ASN A 54 -13.72 14.82 11.04
CA ASN A 54 -13.55 14.74 12.51
C ASN A 54 -12.53 15.75 13.04
N THR A 55 -11.42 15.93 12.32
CA THR A 55 -10.33 16.83 12.70
C THR A 55 -10.29 18.01 11.74
N LYS A 56 -10.18 19.22 12.30
CA LYS A 56 -10.04 20.46 11.56
C LYS A 56 -8.75 21.16 11.96
N ILE A 57 -7.92 21.50 10.98
CA ILE A 57 -6.67 22.25 11.17
C ILE A 57 -6.81 23.53 10.36
N ILE A 58 -7.06 24.64 11.03
CA ILE A 58 -7.38 25.92 10.42
C ILE A 58 -6.17 26.83 10.52
N LEU A 59 -5.51 27.08 9.42
CA LEU A 59 -4.46 28.08 9.29
C LEU A 59 -5.08 29.47 9.09
N ARG A 60 -4.25 30.50 8.87
CA ARG A 60 -4.74 31.85 8.63
C ARG A 60 -5.68 31.92 7.43
N LEU A 61 -6.91 32.37 7.64
CA LEU A 61 -7.93 32.58 6.61
C LEU A 61 -8.27 34.08 6.51
N PRO A 62 -7.95 34.75 5.39
CA PRO A 62 -8.25 36.18 5.21
C PRO A 62 -9.72 36.45 4.95
N ASP A 63 -10.41 35.57 4.22
CA ASP A 63 -11.82 35.76 3.87
C ASP A 63 -12.74 35.60 5.08
N LYS A 64 -13.78 36.44 5.15
CA LYS A 64 -14.71 36.48 6.29
C LYS A 64 -15.66 35.28 6.27
N ASP A 65 -16.24 34.98 5.12
CA ASP A 65 -17.26 33.95 4.98
C ASP A 65 -16.64 32.55 5.19
N ASP A 66 -15.44 32.37 4.67
CA ASP A 66 -14.62 31.17 4.90
C ASP A 66 -14.30 30.95 6.39
N ARG A 67 -13.92 32.02 7.11
CA ARG A 67 -13.67 31.97 8.55
C ARG A 67 -14.92 31.63 9.35
N GLU A 68 -16.06 32.26 9.04
CA GLU A 68 -17.33 31.99 9.71
C GLU A 68 -17.75 30.53 9.50
N LEU A 69 -17.58 30.01 8.29
CA LEU A 69 -17.93 28.66 7.92
C LEU A 69 -17.14 27.63 8.72
N VAL A 70 -15.80 27.63 8.58
CA VAL A 70 -14.95 26.62 9.22
C VAL A 70 -14.81 26.85 10.72
N GLY A 71 -14.78 28.08 11.17
CA GLY A 71 -14.69 28.43 12.57
C GLY A 71 -15.92 28.00 13.36
N SER A 72 -17.12 28.21 12.81
CA SER A 72 -18.37 27.70 13.39
C SER A 72 -18.39 26.16 13.43
N ALA A 73 -17.91 25.51 12.38
CA ALA A 73 -17.80 24.05 12.33
C ALA A 73 -16.75 23.48 13.31
N ALA A 74 -15.80 24.30 13.76
CA ALA A 74 -14.78 23.97 14.77
C ALA A 74 -15.16 24.43 16.18
N GLY A 75 -16.37 24.95 16.40
CA GLY A 75 -16.82 25.40 17.72
C GLY A 75 -16.17 26.70 18.21
N LEU A 76 -15.57 27.51 17.33
CA LEU A 76 -15.00 28.80 17.67
C LEU A 76 -16.10 29.87 17.92
N ASN A 77 -15.91 30.72 18.90
CA ASN A 77 -16.77 31.87 19.11
C ASN A 77 -16.44 33.00 18.11
N LYS A 78 -17.29 34.04 18.05
CA LYS A 78 -17.15 35.15 17.08
C LYS A 78 -15.81 35.89 17.15
N GLU A 79 -15.26 36.05 18.37
CA GLU A 79 -14.00 36.72 18.58
C GLU A 79 -12.84 35.84 18.09
N GLN A 80 -12.86 34.56 18.41
CA GLN A 80 -11.88 33.56 17.93
C GLN A 80 -11.89 33.44 16.41
N ILE A 81 -13.08 33.45 15.78
CA ILE A 81 -13.23 33.45 14.31
C ILE A 81 -12.56 34.69 13.70
N ALA A 82 -12.74 35.85 14.30
CA ALA A 82 -12.09 37.10 13.83
C ALA A 82 -10.56 37.01 13.92
N GLU A 83 -10.02 36.37 14.96
CA GLU A 83 -8.56 36.17 15.15
C GLU A 83 -7.93 35.23 14.12
N LEU A 84 -8.70 34.32 13.47
CA LEU A 84 -8.18 33.44 12.41
C LEU A 84 -7.53 34.22 11.26
N SER A 85 -7.97 35.48 11.01
CA SER A 85 -7.36 36.33 9.96
C SER A 85 -5.98 36.84 10.33
N LYS A 86 -5.65 36.87 11.63
CA LYS A 86 -4.43 37.44 12.19
C LYS A 86 -3.40 36.40 12.62
N LEU A 87 -3.71 35.11 12.46
CA LEU A 87 -2.80 34.04 12.85
C LEU A 87 -1.43 34.20 12.18
N LYS A 88 -0.37 34.05 12.96
CA LYS A 88 1.01 34.07 12.46
C LYS A 88 1.27 32.84 11.57
N ARG A 89 2.25 32.95 10.69
CA ARG A 89 2.69 31.82 9.87
C ARG A 89 3.10 30.64 10.77
N GLY A 90 2.57 29.47 10.47
CA GLY A 90 2.82 28.25 11.25
C GLY A 90 1.96 28.10 12.50
N VAL A 91 1.04 29.03 12.77
CA VAL A 91 0.05 28.88 13.85
C VAL A 91 -1.26 28.36 13.23
N ALA A 92 -1.84 27.36 13.85
CA ALA A 92 -3.13 26.77 13.47
C ALA A 92 -4.08 26.68 14.66
N ALA A 93 -5.37 26.88 14.41
CA ALA A 93 -6.41 26.43 15.33
C ALA A 93 -6.76 24.98 14.97
N VAL A 94 -6.61 24.08 15.93
CA VAL A 94 -6.88 22.65 15.75
C VAL A 94 -8.07 22.25 16.61
N TYR A 95 -9.00 21.53 16.03
CA TYR A 95 -10.18 21.00 16.67
C TYR A 95 -10.41 19.55 16.27
N GLN A 96 -10.87 18.76 17.20
CA GLN A 96 -11.30 17.40 16.98
C GLN A 96 -12.64 17.16 17.70
N ASN A 97 -13.53 16.40 17.09
CA ASN A 97 -14.92 16.25 17.60
C ASN A 97 -15.02 15.73 19.02
N ASN A 98 -14.01 15.05 19.56
CA ASN A 98 -13.96 14.59 20.96
C ASN A 98 -13.30 15.62 21.91
N TRP A 99 -12.91 16.79 21.41
CA TRP A 99 -12.36 17.86 22.26
C TRP A 99 -13.46 18.83 22.69
N VAL A 100 -13.32 19.36 23.90
CA VAL A 100 -14.25 20.35 24.46
C VAL A 100 -14.13 21.68 23.74
N GLU A 101 -12.89 22.09 23.43
CA GLU A 101 -12.56 23.38 22.79
C GLU A 101 -11.43 23.20 21.78
N PRO A 102 -11.40 24.05 20.72
CA PRO A 102 -10.26 24.14 19.84
C PRO A 102 -9.03 24.73 20.53
N ILE A 103 -7.85 24.28 20.12
CA ILE A 103 -6.56 24.75 20.67
C ILE A 103 -5.74 25.46 19.60
N LEU A 104 -4.95 26.46 19.98
CA LEU A 104 -3.93 27.06 19.12
C LEU A 104 -2.64 26.27 19.22
N VAL A 105 -2.09 25.87 18.06
CA VAL A 105 -0.89 25.07 17.95
C VAL A 105 0.14 25.80 17.08
N GLN A 106 1.38 25.87 17.56
CA GLN A 106 2.52 26.26 16.74
C GLN A 106 3.03 25.01 16.02
N VAL A 107 2.86 24.97 14.70
CA VAL A 107 3.39 23.89 13.85
C VAL A 107 4.89 24.09 13.69
N ASN A 108 5.67 23.09 14.00
CA ASN A 108 7.10 23.10 13.79
C ASN A 108 7.42 23.19 12.30
N LYS A 109 8.43 23.99 11.96
CA LYS A 109 8.91 24.03 10.58
C LYS A 109 9.48 22.66 10.23
N CYS A 110 9.00 22.06 9.16
CA CYS A 110 9.59 20.85 8.62
C CYS A 110 11.03 21.16 8.20
N THR A 111 11.98 20.40 8.70
CA THR A 111 13.42 20.53 8.40
C THR A 111 13.81 19.71 7.16
N LEU A 112 12.86 18.98 6.60
CA LEU A 112 13.10 18.32 5.30
C LEU A 112 13.51 19.43 4.31
N GLN A 113 14.71 19.30 3.74
CA GLN A 113 15.10 20.14 2.62
C GLN A 113 14.01 19.90 1.56
N GLU A 114 13.33 20.98 1.15
CA GLU A 114 12.58 20.97 -0.09
C GLU A 114 13.64 20.65 -1.17
N GLY A 115 13.81 19.36 -1.46
CA GLY A 115 14.49 18.96 -2.67
C GLY A 115 13.74 19.73 -3.75
N ILE A 116 14.47 20.55 -4.52
CA ILE A 116 13.92 21.19 -5.71
C ILE A 116 13.27 20.02 -6.45
N TYR A 117 11.93 19.99 -6.46
CA TYR A 117 11.18 19.04 -7.26
C TYR A 117 11.48 19.46 -8.70
N ASN A 118 12.65 19.06 -9.18
CA ASN A 118 12.98 19.17 -10.57
C ASN A 118 12.06 18.19 -11.30
N PHE A 119 10.91 18.70 -11.66
CA PHE A 119 10.03 18.10 -12.65
C PHE A 119 10.75 18.22 -14.01
N ASN A 120 11.96 17.71 -14.08
CA ASN A 120 12.61 17.41 -15.33
C ASN A 120 11.88 16.18 -15.86
N GLY A 121 10.84 16.45 -16.64
CA GLY A 121 9.87 15.58 -17.25
C GLY A 121 10.34 14.35 -18.01
N LYS A 122 11.19 13.56 -17.38
CA LYS A 122 11.22 12.12 -17.53
C LYS A 122 10.57 11.56 -16.25
N VAL A 123 9.25 11.41 -16.30
CA VAL A 123 8.66 10.27 -15.64
C VAL A 123 9.35 9.08 -16.30
N GLU A 124 10.45 8.63 -15.73
CA GLU A 124 10.88 7.27 -15.97
C GLU A 124 9.68 6.46 -15.56
N ASN A 125 9.01 5.85 -16.53
CA ASN A 125 7.96 4.88 -16.28
C ASN A 125 8.63 3.74 -15.53
N MET A 126 8.75 3.89 -14.20
CA MET A 126 9.27 2.85 -13.34
C MET A 126 8.30 1.69 -13.46
N ASN A 127 8.74 0.64 -14.14
CA ASN A 127 7.94 -0.55 -14.29
C ASN A 127 7.85 -1.24 -12.92
N PRO A 128 6.65 -1.33 -12.30
CA PRO A 128 6.50 -1.99 -11.00
C PRO A 128 7.06 -3.41 -10.96
N LEU A 129 7.00 -4.13 -12.08
CA LEU A 129 7.58 -5.47 -12.19
C LEU A 129 9.10 -5.44 -12.07
N SER A 130 9.76 -4.42 -12.62
CA SER A 130 11.21 -4.24 -12.49
C SER A 130 11.60 -3.97 -11.03
N ILE A 131 10.86 -3.12 -10.32
CA ILE A 131 11.11 -2.83 -8.90
C ILE A 131 10.88 -4.09 -8.05
N LYS A 132 9.79 -4.83 -8.28
CA LYS A 132 9.57 -6.11 -7.59
C LYS A 132 10.71 -7.10 -7.83
N THR A 133 11.22 -7.18 -9.05
CA THR A 133 12.38 -8.03 -9.38
C THR A 133 13.60 -7.65 -8.55
N GLN A 134 13.90 -6.36 -8.43
CA GLN A 134 15.04 -5.87 -7.67
C GLN A 134 14.87 -6.13 -6.17
N VAL A 135 13.66 -5.95 -5.63
CA VAL A 135 13.33 -6.31 -4.24
C VAL A 135 13.52 -7.81 -4.00
N MET A 136 13.07 -8.67 -4.93
CA MET A 136 13.28 -10.12 -4.82
C MET A 136 14.78 -10.45 -4.88
N ASN A 137 15.53 -9.85 -5.78
CA ASN A 137 16.99 -10.05 -5.87
C ASN A 137 17.70 -9.64 -4.58
N LEU A 138 17.32 -8.49 -3.98
CA LEU A 138 17.83 -8.08 -2.67
C LEU A 138 17.52 -9.14 -1.61
N MET A 139 16.25 -9.55 -1.47
CA MET A 139 15.82 -10.49 -0.45
C MET A 139 16.49 -11.87 -0.57
N ILE A 140 16.74 -12.35 -1.79
CA ILE A 140 17.24 -13.71 -2.06
C ILE A 140 18.77 -13.74 -2.23
N GLN A 141 19.45 -12.60 -2.17
CA GLN A 141 20.89 -12.48 -2.42
C GLN A 141 21.73 -13.50 -1.63
N GLY A 142 21.34 -13.85 -0.40
CA GLY A 142 22.06 -14.82 0.42
C GLY A 142 21.72 -16.30 0.15
N ARG A 143 20.74 -16.58 -0.72
CA ARG A 143 20.23 -17.93 -1.01
C ARG A 143 20.70 -18.48 -2.36
N VAL A 144 21.07 -17.63 -3.27
CA VAL A 144 21.51 -17.99 -4.63
C VAL A 144 23.00 -17.82 -4.76
N LYS A 145 23.66 -18.69 -5.50
CA LYS A 145 25.09 -18.60 -5.78
C LYS A 145 25.33 -17.43 -6.77
N GLY A 146 26.29 -16.57 -6.42
CA GLY A 146 26.63 -15.40 -7.23
C GLY A 146 26.00 -14.11 -6.73
N LYS A 147 26.36 -13.02 -7.39
CA LYS A 147 25.85 -11.67 -7.06
C LYS A 147 24.64 -11.36 -7.93
N LEU A 148 23.49 -11.13 -7.31
CA LEU A 148 22.29 -10.69 -8.01
C LEU A 148 22.35 -9.17 -8.26
N HIS A 149 21.78 -8.74 -9.37
CA HIS A 149 21.74 -7.31 -9.73
C HIS A 149 20.49 -6.67 -9.12
N PHE A 150 20.70 -5.64 -8.32
CA PHE A 150 19.68 -4.74 -7.82
C PHE A 150 20.33 -3.38 -7.51
N SER A 151 19.54 -2.34 -7.51
CA SER A 151 19.94 -0.98 -7.17
C SER A 151 19.11 -0.51 -5.99
N VAL A 152 19.75 -0.28 -4.85
CA VAL A 152 19.12 0.27 -3.65
C VAL A 152 18.35 1.54 -3.98
N ARG A 153 18.99 2.46 -4.72
CA ARG A 153 18.37 3.74 -5.12
C ARG A 153 17.10 3.56 -5.98
N GLU A 154 17.09 2.56 -6.88
CA GLU A 154 15.92 2.31 -7.71
C GLU A 154 14.79 1.67 -6.89
N ILE A 155 15.12 0.81 -5.93
CA ILE A 155 14.14 0.24 -5.00
C ILE A 155 13.52 1.36 -4.16
N GLU A 156 14.32 2.21 -3.51
CA GLU A 156 13.83 3.34 -2.69
C GLU A 156 12.92 4.26 -3.49
N ASN A 157 13.35 4.68 -4.68
CA ASN A 157 12.54 5.56 -5.54
C ASN A 157 11.28 4.89 -6.08
N GLY A 158 11.31 3.56 -6.24
CA GLY A 158 10.23 2.78 -6.83
C GLY A 158 9.25 2.20 -5.81
N LEU A 159 9.56 2.21 -4.53
CA LEU A 159 8.78 1.50 -3.50
C LEU A 159 7.32 1.97 -3.45
N ASN A 160 7.07 3.27 -3.61
CA ASN A 160 5.73 3.86 -3.62
C ASN A 160 4.86 3.39 -4.80
N TYR A 161 5.46 2.92 -5.90
CA TYR A 161 4.72 2.42 -7.06
C TYR A 161 4.27 0.96 -6.91
N LEU A 162 4.72 0.26 -5.86
CA LEU A 162 4.38 -1.14 -5.63
C LEU A 162 3.05 -1.33 -4.91
N HIS A 163 2.44 -0.27 -4.38
CA HIS A 163 1.19 -0.33 -3.60
C HIS A 163 1.19 -1.39 -2.51
N LEU A 164 2.30 -1.51 -1.80
CA LEU A 164 2.47 -2.47 -0.70
C LEU A 164 1.90 -1.92 0.61
N SER A 165 1.58 -2.81 1.54
CA SER A 165 1.23 -2.40 2.90
C SER A 165 2.40 -1.67 3.59
N SER A 166 2.10 -0.74 4.50
CA SER A 166 3.12 0.00 5.26
C SER A 166 4.11 -0.92 5.97
N ASN A 167 3.65 -2.08 6.45
CA ASN A 167 4.50 -3.09 7.09
C ASN A 167 5.48 -3.75 6.10
N ASN A 168 5.10 -3.91 4.82
CA ASN A 168 6.00 -4.44 3.81
C ASN A 168 6.99 -3.39 3.33
N CYS A 169 6.57 -2.12 3.20
CA CYS A 169 7.48 -1.02 2.90
C CYS A 169 8.55 -0.87 3.99
N ALA A 170 8.15 -0.75 5.25
CA ALA A 170 9.08 -0.65 6.37
C ALA A 170 10.05 -1.86 6.49
N PHE A 171 9.57 -3.05 6.14
CA PHE A 171 10.42 -4.24 6.09
C PHE A 171 11.48 -4.14 4.98
N ILE A 172 11.13 -3.67 3.80
CA ILE A 172 12.09 -3.49 2.68
C ILE A 172 13.09 -2.38 3.02
N GLU A 173 12.63 -1.28 3.61
CA GLU A 173 13.49 -0.17 4.06
C GLU A 173 14.53 -0.67 5.08
N ALA A 174 14.13 -1.46 6.08
CA ALA A 174 15.04 -2.05 7.05
C ALA A 174 16.08 -3.00 6.40
N LEU A 175 15.68 -3.77 5.37
CA LEU A 175 16.62 -4.60 4.62
C LEU A 175 17.63 -3.77 3.82
N ILE A 176 17.19 -2.65 3.28
CA ILE A 176 18.08 -1.72 2.56
C ILE A 176 19.11 -1.13 3.53
N GLU A 177 18.68 -0.68 4.71
CA GLU A 177 19.57 -0.16 5.74
C GLU A 177 20.60 -1.22 6.15
N GLU A 178 20.16 -2.44 6.49
CA GLU A 178 21.06 -3.55 6.84
C GLU A 178 22.09 -3.85 5.73
N TYR A 179 21.63 -3.88 4.47
CA TYR A 179 22.49 -4.14 3.34
C TYR A 179 23.49 -2.99 3.09
N CYS A 180 23.10 -1.74 3.26
CA CYS A 180 23.97 -0.58 3.14
C CYS A 180 25.08 -0.57 4.19
N ASP A 181 24.75 -0.98 5.42
CA ASP A 181 25.69 -0.98 6.54
C ASP A 181 26.68 -2.15 6.48
N THR A 182 26.18 -3.35 6.14
CA THR A 182 26.95 -4.59 6.27
C THR A 182 27.37 -5.22 4.93
N ASN A 183 26.76 -4.76 3.83
CA ASN A 183 26.83 -5.36 2.49
C ASN A 183 26.42 -6.84 2.47
N ARG A 184 25.64 -7.26 3.46
CA ARG A 184 25.09 -8.62 3.63
C ARG A 184 23.70 -8.52 4.26
N LEU A 185 22.92 -9.56 4.10
CA LEU A 185 21.65 -9.73 4.80
C LEU A 185 21.72 -10.98 5.66
N GLU A 186 21.53 -10.82 6.97
CA GLU A 186 21.54 -11.93 7.95
C GLU A 186 20.15 -12.49 8.23
N ILE A 187 19.18 -12.16 7.36
CA ILE A 187 17.76 -12.48 7.54
C ILE A 187 17.42 -13.97 7.36
N TRP A 188 18.31 -14.76 6.75
CA TRP A 188 18.05 -16.15 6.38
C TRP A 188 18.47 -17.15 7.47
N ASP A 189 18.10 -16.89 8.71
CA ASP A 189 18.21 -17.86 9.78
C ASP A 189 16.98 -18.78 9.88
N LYS A 190 17.08 -19.85 10.72
CA LYS A 190 15.98 -20.82 10.89
C LYS A 190 14.73 -20.20 11.53
N GLU A 191 14.91 -19.20 12.39
CA GLU A 191 13.81 -18.60 13.15
C GLU A 191 12.99 -17.64 12.28
N ASN A 192 13.64 -16.97 11.34
CA ASN A 192 13.02 -15.99 10.47
C ASN A 192 12.56 -16.56 9.13
N TYR A 193 12.97 -17.77 8.75
CA TYR A 193 12.68 -18.37 7.44
C TYR A 193 11.19 -18.31 7.07
N ASP A 194 10.32 -18.73 7.98
CA ASP A 194 8.87 -18.76 7.72
C ASP A 194 8.29 -17.34 7.55
N LYS A 195 8.77 -16.37 8.33
CA LYS A 195 8.37 -14.96 8.19
C LYS A 195 8.81 -14.38 6.85
N LEU A 196 10.01 -14.72 6.40
CA LEU A 196 10.55 -14.26 5.12
C LEU A 196 9.80 -14.87 3.93
N CYS A 197 9.48 -16.17 3.99
CA CYS A 197 8.65 -16.82 2.98
C CYS A 197 7.28 -16.12 2.85
N LYS A 198 6.65 -15.79 3.98
CA LYS A 198 5.41 -15.03 4.00
C LYS A 198 5.58 -13.65 3.38
N LYS A 199 6.65 -12.92 3.71
CA LYS A 199 6.93 -11.58 3.16
C LYS A 199 7.15 -11.62 1.65
N ILE A 200 7.89 -12.59 1.13
CA ILE A 200 8.09 -12.78 -0.32
C ILE A 200 6.74 -12.99 -1.02
N THR A 201 5.90 -13.87 -0.49
CA THR A 201 4.57 -14.15 -1.07
C THR A 201 3.67 -12.91 -1.03
N ASP A 202 3.70 -12.13 0.06
CA ASP A 202 2.93 -10.89 0.22
C ASP A 202 3.38 -9.80 -0.77
N ILE A 203 4.70 -9.58 -0.90
CA ILE A 203 5.25 -8.55 -1.80
C ILE A 203 4.97 -8.89 -3.27
N LEU A 204 5.04 -10.16 -3.63
CA LEU A 204 4.67 -10.61 -4.97
C LEU A 204 3.16 -10.49 -5.24
N GLY A 205 2.33 -10.57 -4.19
CA GLY A 205 0.87 -10.53 -4.31
C GLY A 205 0.26 -11.81 -4.90
N VAL A 206 0.91 -12.95 -4.67
CA VAL A 206 0.55 -14.22 -5.35
C VAL A 206 -0.17 -15.22 -4.45
N ARG A 207 -0.33 -14.91 -3.15
CA ARG A 207 -0.85 -15.88 -2.16
C ARG A 207 -2.17 -16.50 -2.54
N THR A 208 -3.19 -15.70 -2.77
CA THR A 208 -4.55 -16.19 -3.07
C THR A 208 -4.54 -17.08 -4.29
N ARG A 209 -3.90 -16.64 -5.36
CA ARG A 209 -3.86 -17.39 -6.62
C ARG A 209 -3.19 -18.75 -6.50
N VAL A 210 -2.08 -18.83 -5.76
CA VAL A 210 -1.37 -20.10 -5.55
C VAL A 210 -2.13 -20.99 -4.58
N PHE A 211 -2.71 -20.41 -3.53
CA PHE A 211 -3.52 -21.13 -2.57
C PHE A 211 -4.73 -21.79 -3.23
N ASP A 212 -5.50 -21.03 -4.02
CA ASP A 212 -6.69 -21.53 -4.71
C ASP A 212 -6.34 -22.65 -5.72
N TYR A 213 -5.20 -22.50 -6.42
CA TYR A 213 -4.72 -23.55 -7.33
C TYR A 213 -4.38 -24.85 -6.59
N ILE A 214 -3.69 -24.77 -5.44
CA ILE A 214 -3.33 -25.95 -4.65
C ILE A 214 -4.59 -26.58 -4.05
N CYS A 215 -5.51 -25.80 -3.48
CA CYS A 215 -6.74 -26.32 -2.91
C CYS A 215 -7.62 -27.01 -3.97
N SER A 216 -7.86 -26.38 -5.13
CA SER A 216 -8.62 -27.01 -6.21
C SER A 216 -7.95 -28.26 -6.74
N SER A 217 -6.63 -28.31 -6.79
CA SER A 217 -5.90 -29.50 -7.22
C SER A 217 -5.95 -30.66 -6.22
N ILE A 218 -6.18 -30.37 -4.94
CA ILE A 218 -6.43 -31.39 -3.88
C ILE A 218 -7.82 -32.00 -4.09
N ASP A 219 -8.83 -31.17 -4.31
CA ASP A 219 -10.22 -31.63 -4.51
C ASP A 219 -10.35 -32.55 -5.75
N ASP A 220 -9.61 -32.25 -6.82
CA ASP A 220 -9.58 -33.06 -8.04
C ASP A 220 -8.82 -34.39 -7.85
N SER A 221 -7.98 -34.49 -6.80
CA SER A 221 -6.98 -35.57 -6.62
C SER A 221 -7.32 -36.54 -5.49
N LEU A 222 -8.56 -36.75 -5.12
CA LEU A 222 -9.03 -37.56 -3.96
C LEU A 222 -8.54 -39.02 -3.88
N GLY A 223 -7.40 -39.39 -4.51
CA GLY A 223 -6.74 -40.69 -4.37
C GLY A 223 -5.25 -40.53 -4.02
N GLU A 224 -4.73 -41.37 -3.10
CA GLU A 224 -3.30 -41.37 -2.70
C GLU A 224 -2.34 -41.57 -3.89
N ASP A 225 -2.80 -42.18 -5.01
CA ASP A 225 -2.03 -42.39 -6.23
C ASP A 225 -1.93 -41.15 -7.15
N ALA A 226 -2.62 -40.06 -6.83
CA ALA A 226 -2.70 -38.86 -7.68
C ALA A 226 -1.54 -37.85 -7.49
N LEU A 227 -0.79 -37.98 -6.43
CA LEU A 227 0.39 -37.12 -6.15
C LEU A 227 1.65 -37.71 -6.87
N ASP A 228 1.59 -37.75 -8.17
CA ASP A 228 2.68 -38.29 -9.00
C ASP A 228 3.67 -37.17 -9.44
N SER A 229 4.73 -37.58 -10.12
CA SER A 229 5.74 -36.65 -10.68
C SER A 229 5.13 -35.61 -11.65
N SER A 230 4.00 -35.93 -12.32
CA SER A 230 3.32 -35.02 -13.24
C SER A 230 2.62 -33.90 -12.47
N TYR A 231 1.99 -34.22 -11.36
CA TYR A 231 1.36 -33.26 -10.46
C TYR A 231 2.37 -32.19 -9.97
N PHE A 232 3.52 -32.62 -9.46
CA PHE A 232 4.54 -31.69 -8.98
C PHE A 232 5.18 -30.83 -10.10
N LYS A 233 5.30 -31.40 -11.31
CA LYS A 233 5.72 -30.63 -12.50
C LYS A 233 4.71 -29.54 -12.87
N ASN A 234 3.41 -29.80 -12.71
CA ASN A 234 2.37 -28.82 -12.97
C ASN A 234 2.40 -27.69 -11.93
N ILE A 235 2.61 -28.01 -10.64
CA ILE A 235 2.85 -27.00 -9.61
C ILE A 235 4.05 -26.14 -9.98
N SER A 236 5.17 -26.72 -10.36
CA SER A 236 6.38 -25.98 -10.74
C SER A 236 6.15 -25.05 -11.93
N LYS A 237 5.40 -25.52 -12.95
CA LYS A 237 5.01 -24.68 -14.10
C LYS A 237 4.10 -23.52 -13.68
N MET A 238 3.13 -23.77 -12.82
CA MET A 238 2.23 -22.75 -12.30
C MET A 238 3.01 -21.71 -11.50
N LEU A 239 3.89 -22.12 -10.57
CA LEU A 239 4.73 -21.23 -9.81
C LEU A 239 5.61 -20.35 -10.70
N LYS A 240 6.27 -20.94 -11.68
CA LYS A 240 7.06 -20.19 -12.66
C LYS A 240 6.21 -19.15 -13.38
N LYS A 241 5.04 -19.53 -13.88
CA LYS A 241 4.12 -18.61 -14.57
C LYS A 241 3.72 -17.44 -13.66
N VAL A 242 3.36 -17.70 -12.41
CA VAL A 242 2.92 -16.66 -11.46
C VAL A 242 4.07 -15.72 -11.09
N ILE A 243 5.30 -16.23 -10.96
CA ILE A 243 6.49 -15.42 -10.70
C ILE A 243 6.82 -14.55 -11.91
N ASP A 244 6.81 -15.13 -13.13
CA ASP A 244 7.08 -14.39 -14.37
C ASP A 244 6.06 -13.27 -14.64
N GLU A 245 4.81 -13.46 -14.23
CA GLU A 245 3.75 -12.44 -14.32
C GLU A 245 3.88 -11.35 -13.24
N SER A 246 4.52 -11.66 -12.11
CA SER A 246 4.65 -10.76 -10.95
C SER A 246 6.00 -10.02 -10.91
N THR A 247 6.96 -10.41 -11.73
CA THR A 247 8.30 -9.85 -11.81
C THR A 247 8.68 -9.57 -13.25
N ASN A 248 9.74 -8.82 -13.46
CA ASN A 248 10.43 -8.80 -14.74
C ASN A 248 11.34 -10.06 -14.81
N PHE A 249 12.10 -10.22 -15.86
CA PHE A 249 12.96 -11.41 -16.04
C PHE A 249 13.79 -11.74 -14.78
N VAL A 250 13.67 -12.96 -14.24
CA VAL A 250 14.48 -13.52 -13.15
C VAL A 250 15.15 -14.82 -13.61
N SER A 251 16.33 -15.11 -13.06
CA SER A 251 17.04 -16.35 -13.38
C SER A 251 16.30 -17.58 -12.82
N ASN A 252 16.57 -18.76 -13.37
CA ASN A 252 15.95 -20.00 -12.92
C ASN A 252 16.28 -20.29 -11.43
N ASP A 253 17.48 -19.97 -10.97
CA ASP A 253 17.88 -20.18 -9.57
C ASP A 253 17.08 -19.26 -8.62
N VAL A 254 16.85 -18.02 -9.01
CA VAL A 254 16.00 -17.06 -8.28
C VAL A 254 14.55 -17.54 -8.28
N THR A 255 14.03 -17.96 -9.43
CA THR A 255 12.69 -18.54 -9.56
C THR A 255 12.50 -19.73 -8.62
N LEU A 256 13.49 -20.62 -8.55
CA LEU A 256 13.44 -21.79 -7.68
C LEU A 256 13.38 -21.42 -6.20
N GLU A 257 14.24 -20.49 -5.75
CA GLU A 257 14.23 -20.04 -4.34
C GLU A 257 12.93 -19.30 -3.99
N ILE A 258 12.40 -18.45 -4.87
CA ILE A 258 11.09 -17.82 -4.69
C ILE A 258 9.99 -18.90 -4.59
N SER A 259 10.02 -19.90 -5.48
CA SER A 259 9.04 -20.99 -5.47
C SER A 259 9.07 -21.78 -4.15
N LYS A 260 10.25 -22.05 -3.61
CA LYS A 260 10.40 -22.68 -2.27
C LYS A 260 9.75 -21.83 -1.18
N CYS A 261 9.95 -20.51 -1.21
CA CYS A 261 9.33 -19.60 -0.24
C CYS A 261 7.80 -19.57 -0.37
N ILE A 262 7.27 -19.49 -1.60
CA ILE A 262 5.82 -19.50 -1.83
C ILE A 262 5.22 -20.83 -1.34
N MET A 263 5.79 -21.96 -1.69
CA MET A 263 5.30 -23.27 -1.26
C MET A 263 5.39 -23.46 0.26
N ARG A 264 6.44 -22.92 0.89
CA ARG A 264 6.53 -22.90 2.36
C ARG A 264 5.42 -22.07 2.98
N ASP A 265 5.15 -20.87 2.48
CA ASP A 265 4.04 -20.05 2.98
C ASP A 265 2.69 -20.78 2.81
N MET A 266 2.45 -21.45 1.70
CA MET A 266 1.23 -22.25 1.48
C MET A 266 1.09 -23.38 2.51
N SER A 267 2.18 -24.05 2.85
CA SER A 267 2.19 -25.13 3.87
C SER A 267 1.89 -24.62 5.29
N LEU A 268 2.09 -23.34 5.55
CA LEU A 268 1.86 -22.71 6.86
C LEU A 268 0.45 -22.12 7.02
N GLN A 269 -0.34 -22.04 5.93
CA GLN A 269 -1.70 -21.52 6.00
C GLN A 269 -2.60 -22.49 6.78
N LYS A 270 -3.34 -21.96 7.76
CA LYS A 270 -4.29 -22.74 8.56
C LYS A 270 -5.55 -23.03 7.74
N GLY A 271 -6.18 -24.17 7.95
CA GLY A 271 -7.42 -24.58 7.28
C GLY A 271 -7.59 -26.10 7.26
N GLU A 272 -8.68 -26.58 6.67
CA GLU A 272 -9.05 -28.00 6.66
C GLU A 272 -7.95 -28.89 6.03
N ASP A 273 -7.31 -28.45 4.96
CA ASP A 273 -6.29 -29.25 4.24
C ASP A 273 -4.84 -28.90 4.63
N SER A 274 -4.62 -28.37 5.84
CA SER A 274 -3.28 -27.95 6.28
C SER A 274 -2.24 -29.09 6.21
N ASP A 275 -2.61 -30.30 6.62
CA ASP A 275 -1.70 -31.45 6.65
C ASP A 275 -1.36 -31.93 5.24
N ILE A 276 -2.33 -31.89 4.34
CA ILE A 276 -2.12 -32.23 2.91
C ILE A 276 -1.18 -31.22 2.25
N ARG A 277 -1.34 -29.91 2.53
CA ARG A 277 -0.43 -28.87 1.99
C ARG A 277 1.00 -29.02 2.50
N VAL A 278 1.19 -29.44 3.75
CA VAL A 278 2.52 -29.77 4.30
C VAL A 278 3.12 -30.96 3.53
N LEU A 279 2.33 -32.00 3.29
CA LEU A 279 2.77 -33.17 2.54
C LEU A 279 3.13 -32.82 1.08
N ILE A 280 2.31 -32.01 0.42
CA ILE A 280 2.58 -31.48 -0.93
C ILE A 280 3.89 -30.71 -0.96
N TYR A 281 4.12 -29.80 0.01
CA TYR A 281 5.37 -29.07 0.10
C TYR A 281 6.59 -29.96 0.24
N GLN A 282 6.54 -30.96 1.13
CA GLN A 282 7.64 -31.89 1.37
C GLN A 282 7.97 -32.73 0.14
N ASN A 283 6.95 -33.30 -0.50
CA ASN A 283 7.11 -34.11 -1.71
C ASN A 283 7.58 -33.27 -2.91
N TRP A 284 7.06 -32.03 -3.05
CA TRP A 284 7.49 -31.11 -4.08
C TRP A 284 8.98 -30.75 -3.95
N LEU A 285 9.49 -30.55 -2.71
CA LEU A 285 10.92 -30.32 -2.47
C LEU A 285 11.79 -31.51 -2.90
N CYS A 286 11.28 -32.73 -2.80
CA CYS A 286 12.02 -33.95 -3.15
C CYS A 286 11.96 -34.27 -4.64
N LEU A 287 10.83 -34.02 -5.31
CA LEU A 287 10.53 -34.47 -6.67
C LEU A 287 10.44 -33.36 -7.71
N GLY A 288 10.29 -32.11 -7.26
CA GLY A 288 10.02 -30.97 -8.13
C GLY A 288 11.26 -30.20 -8.60
N ASN A 289 12.46 -30.61 -8.19
CA ASN A 289 13.74 -29.97 -8.50
C ASN A 289 14.46 -30.64 -9.66
#